data_b567e12ab5503bb02912973530906f74
#
_entry.id   b567e12ab5503bb02912973530906f74
#
_cell.length_a   1.000
_cell.length_b   1.000
_cell.length_c   1.000
_cell.angle_alpha   90.00
_cell.angle_beta   90.00
_cell.angle_gamma   90.00
#
_symmetry.space_group_name_H-M   'P 1'
#
loop_
_entity.id
_entity.type
_entity.pdbx_description
1 polymer ?
#
loop_
_entity_poly.entity_id
_entity_poly.type
_entity_poly.pdbx_seq_one_letter_code
_entity_poly.pdbx_strand_id
1 'polypeptide(L)'
;MPTALITGTSQGLGRALAERLLADGWTVHGFARGAQTLTHERFRAHVVDVTDEGAVRAAVAGIAELGRIDLLINNAGAASLNALLLTPGSVAESLMRVNYLGAFHCLQAVGKVMVRQRAGLVINLTTVAVPLSLEGEAAYVASKAAVEALTKVAAKELAPQGVRVVALGLGPVDTRLTRAVPKAKLDEINQAIGRPQGTSLTEAVDFILSRICADDLQSGAVEYLGEF
;
A
#
# COMPACT_ATOMS: atom_id res chain seq x y z
N MET A 1 -12.31 -19.36 -3.98
CA MET A 1 -11.97 -18.41 -2.90
C MET A 1 -11.16 -17.29 -3.51
N PRO A 2 -11.39 -16.03 -3.14
CA PRO A 2 -10.61 -14.93 -3.67
C PRO A 2 -9.18 -14.94 -3.13
N THR A 3 -8.23 -14.40 -3.90
CA THR A 3 -6.81 -14.39 -3.58
C THR A 3 -6.29 -12.97 -3.55
N ALA A 4 -5.62 -12.60 -2.46
CA ALA A 4 -4.96 -11.32 -2.28
C ALA A 4 -3.42 -11.47 -2.24
N LEU A 5 -2.74 -10.53 -2.87
CA LEU A 5 -1.31 -10.29 -2.68
C LEU A 5 -1.13 -8.98 -1.92
N ILE A 6 -0.43 -9.04 -0.78
CA ILE A 6 -0.17 -7.87 0.07
C ILE A 6 1.34 -7.71 0.23
N THR A 7 1.85 -6.50 0.04
CA THR A 7 3.26 -6.21 0.29
C THR A 7 3.47 -5.64 1.69
N GLY A 8 4.58 -6.00 2.36
CA GLY A 8 4.89 -5.52 3.71
C GLY A 8 4.13 -6.22 4.84
N THR A 9 3.88 -7.52 4.73
CA THR A 9 3.06 -8.32 5.67
C THR A 9 3.78 -8.81 6.92
N SER A 10 5.05 -8.50 7.11
CA SER A 10 5.80 -8.96 8.29
C SER A 10 5.34 -8.32 9.61
N GLN A 11 4.73 -7.14 9.57
CA GLN A 11 4.30 -6.37 10.74
C GLN A 11 3.30 -5.27 10.39
N GLY A 12 2.73 -4.60 11.41
CA GLY A 12 1.90 -3.40 11.29
C GLY A 12 0.69 -3.59 10.39
N LEU A 13 0.37 -2.58 9.58
CA LEU A 13 -0.84 -2.54 8.78
C LEU A 13 -0.94 -3.70 7.77
N GLY A 14 0.16 -4.03 7.08
CA GLY A 14 0.13 -5.13 6.10
C GLY A 14 -0.15 -6.49 6.74
N ARG A 15 0.37 -6.72 7.97
CA ARG A 15 0.05 -7.93 8.74
C ARG A 15 -1.42 -7.94 9.17
N ALA A 16 -1.92 -6.84 9.71
CA ALA A 16 -3.31 -6.74 10.17
C ALA A 16 -4.31 -6.93 9.00
N LEU A 17 -4.01 -6.37 7.82
CA LEU A 17 -4.78 -6.59 6.60
C LEU A 17 -4.78 -8.07 6.20
N ALA A 18 -3.61 -8.74 6.26
CA ALA A 18 -3.50 -10.17 5.96
C ALA A 18 -4.34 -11.01 6.94
N GLU A 19 -4.23 -10.75 8.26
CA GLU A 19 -5.00 -11.45 9.30
C GLU A 19 -6.51 -11.29 9.08
N ARG A 20 -6.97 -10.09 8.75
CA ARG A 20 -8.39 -9.83 8.53
C ARG A 20 -8.91 -10.49 7.26
N LEU A 21 -8.20 -10.39 6.12
CA LEU A 21 -8.61 -11.06 4.89
C LEU A 21 -8.63 -12.59 5.04
N LEU A 22 -7.69 -13.16 5.80
CA LEU A 22 -7.70 -14.59 6.12
C LEU A 22 -8.95 -14.97 6.92
N ALA A 23 -9.34 -14.17 7.91
CA ALA A 23 -10.57 -14.36 8.68
C ALA A 23 -11.82 -14.26 7.80
N ASP A 24 -11.80 -13.36 6.80
CA ASP A 24 -12.89 -13.19 5.82
C ASP A 24 -12.86 -14.26 4.69
N GLY A 25 -12.03 -15.30 4.82
CA GLY A 25 -12.04 -16.46 3.91
C GLY A 25 -11.14 -16.34 2.68
N TRP A 26 -10.31 -15.33 2.58
CA TRP A 26 -9.36 -15.16 1.48
C TRP A 26 -8.15 -16.09 1.58
N THR A 27 -7.54 -16.39 0.45
CA THR A 27 -6.14 -16.83 0.39
C THR A 27 -5.25 -15.59 0.30
N VAL A 28 -4.19 -15.52 1.13
CA VAL A 28 -3.32 -14.35 1.18
C VAL A 28 -1.87 -14.74 0.91
N HIS A 29 -1.28 -14.12 -0.11
CA HIS A 29 0.15 -14.14 -0.38
C HIS A 29 0.79 -12.89 0.19
N GLY A 30 1.72 -13.04 1.12
CA GLY A 30 2.39 -11.94 1.79
C GLY A 30 3.83 -11.77 1.31
N PHE A 31 4.19 -10.58 0.80
CA PHE A 31 5.57 -10.23 0.47
C PHE A 31 6.22 -9.47 1.61
N ALA A 32 7.41 -9.90 2.02
CA ALA A 32 8.26 -9.18 2.96
C ALA A 32 9.74 -9.53 2.72
N ARG A 33 10.64 -8.64 3.11
CA ARG A 33 12.11 -8.84 2.96
C ARG A 33 12.68 -9.91 3.89
N GLY A 34 12.01 -10.22 4.97
CA GLY A 34 12.45 -11.19 5.97
C GLY A 34 11.38 -12.20 6.31
N ALA A 35 11.71 -13.09 7.24
CA ALA A 35 10.78 -14.09 7.73
C ALA A 35 9.50 -13.47 8.30
N GLN A 36 8.38 -14.14 8.07
CA GLN A 36 7.06 -13.74 8.52
C GLN A 36 6.57 -14.75 9.56
N THR A 37 6.00 -14.25 10.65
CA THR A 37 5.55 -15.08 11.78
C THR A 37 4.05 -15.40 11.73
N LEU A 38 3.32 -14.85 10.76
CA LEU A 38 1.91 -15.17 10.56
C LEU A 38 1.77 -16.61 10.08
N THR A 39 0.99 -17.40 10.81
CA THR A 39 0.72 -18.81 10.48
C THR A 39 -0.78 -19.00 10.29
N HIS A 40 -1.17 -19.45 9.11
CA HIS A 40 -2.55 -19.78 8.77
C HIS A 40 -2.56 -20.69 7.54
N GLU A 41 -3.49 -21.64 7.43
CA GLU A 41 -3.58 -22.61 6.33
C GLU A 41 -3.66 -21.98 4.93
N ARG A 42 -4.28 -20.80 4.84
CA ARG A 42 -4.44 -20.01 3.60
C ARG A 42 -3.45 -18.85 3.46
N PHE A 43 -2.47 -18.72 4.37
CA PHE A 43 -1.39 -17.75 4.24
C PHE A 43 -0.17 -18.37 3.57
N ARG A 44 0.40 -17.66 2.62
CA ARG A 44 1.64 -18.02 1.92
C ARG A 44 2.65 -16.89 2.04
N ALA A 45 3.66 -17.10 2.84
CA ALA A 45 4.75 -16.15 3.03
C ALA A 45 5.77 -16.25 1.88
N HIS A 46 6.13 -15.12 1.30
CA HIS A 46 7.17 -15.00 0.28
C HIS A 46 8.24 -14.02 0.76
N VAL A 47 9.51 -14.42 0.70
CA VAL A 47 10.64 -13.52 0.97
C VAL A 47 10.97 -12.79 -0.34
N VAL A 48 10.46 -11.56 -0.45
CA VAL A 48 10.57 -10.73 -1.65
C VAL A 48 10.86 -9.29 -1.22
N ASP A 49 11.93 -8.70 -1.77
CA ASP A 49 12.12 -7.26 -1.74
C ASP A 49 11.39 -6.65 -2.96
N VAL A 50 10.43 -5.77 -2.70
CA VAL A 50 9.65 -5.12 -3.76
C VAL A 50 10.50 -4.21 -4.65
N THR A 51 11.70 -3.85 -4.22
CA THR A 51 12.66 -3.06 -5.01
C THR A 51 13.42 -3.89 -6.04
N ASP A 52 13.33 -5.22 -5.95
CA ASP A 52 13.89 -6.17 -6.92
C ASP A 52 12.77 -6.62 -7.89
N GLU A 53 12.77 -6.01 -9.07
CA GLU A 53 11.80 -6.31 -10.14
C GLU A 53 11.81 -7.80 -10.52
N GLY A 54 13.01 -8.41 -10.59
CA GLY A 54 13.17 -9.82 -10.97
C GLY A 54 12.53 -10.75 -9.95
N ALA A 55 12.79 -10.52 -8.66
CA ALA A 55 12.20 -11.27 -7.56
C ALA A 55 10.67 -11.12 -7.52
N VAL A 56 10.15 -9.90 -7.68
CA VAL A 56 8.70 -9.64 -7.74
C VAL A 56 8.07 -10.41 -8.91
N ARG A 57 8.65 -10.29 -10.12
CA ARG A 57 8.12 -10.96 -11.32
C ARG A 57 8.10 -12.48 -11.16
N ALA A 58 9.16 -13.07 -10.65
CA ALA A 58 9.26 -14.53 -10.43
C ALA A 58 8.22 -15.01 -9.40
N ALA A 59 8.09 -14.30 -8.27
CA ALA A 59 7.12 -14.65 -7.25
C ALA A 59 5.68 -14.52 -7.75
N VAL A 60 5.33 -13.45 -8.46
CA VAL A 60 3.98 -13.27 -9.04
C VAL A 60 3.69 -14.35 -10.09
N ALA A 61 4.66 -14.74 -10.91
CA ALA A 61 4.47 -15.84 -11.87
C ALA A 61 4.11 -17.15 -11.16
N GLY A 62 4.86 -17.52 -10.10
CA GLY A 62 4.55 -18.72 -9.32
C GLY A 62 3.17 -18.68 -8.62
N ILE A 63 2.75 -17.49 -8.16
CA ILE A 63 1.39 -17.33 -7.60
C ILE A 63 0.33 -17.51 -8.70
N ALA A 64 0.55 -16.96 -9.89
CA ALA A 64 -0.38 -17.04 -11.01
C ALA A 64 -0.56 -18.49 -11.54
N GLU A 65 0.44 -19.35 -11.38
CA GLU A 65 0.33 -20.80 -11.69
C GLU A 65 -0.62 -21.52 -10.72
N LEU A 66 -0.75 -21.02 -9.48
CA LEU A 66 -1.66 -21.57 -8.47
C LEU A 66 -3.11 -21.14 -8.65
N GLY A 67 -3.37 -20.05 -9.41
CA GLY A 67 -4.71 -19.55 -9.67
C GLY A 67 -4.79 -18.05 -9.92
N ARG A 68 -5.93 -17.49 -9.55
CA ARG A 68 -6.24 -16.07 -9.76
C ARG A 68 -5.55 -15.19 -8.70
N ILE A 69 -5.34 -13.92 -9.07
CA ILE A 69 -5.03 -12.84 -8.12
C ILE A 69 -6.15 -11.81 -8.27
N ASP A 70 -7.00 -11.67 -7.26
CA ASP A 70 -8.18 -10.80 -7.30
C ASP A 70 -7.90 -9.41 -6.70
N LEU A 71 -6.95 -9.34 -5.76
CA LEU A 71 -6.58 -8.12 -5.04
C LEU A 71 -5.05 -8.00 -4.92
N LEU A 72 -4.55 -6.80 -5.22
CA LEU A 72 -3.19 -6.38 -4.86
C LEU A 72 -3.28 -5.20 -3.88
N ILE A 73 -2.62 -5.30 -2.73
CA ILE A 73 -2.43 -4.17 -1.82
C ILE A 73 -0.94 -3.82 -1.76
N ASN A 74 -0.57 -2.72 -2.39
CA ASN A 74 0.76 -2.14 -2.30
C ASN A 74 0.87 -1.35 -0.98
N ASN A 75 1.23 -2.06 0.10
CA ASN A 75 1.38 -1.52 1.44
C ASN A 75 2.85 -1.32 1.85
N ALA A 76 3.79 -2.06 1.28
CA ALA A 76 5.21 -1.90 1.61
C ALA A 76 5.65 -0.45 1.40
N GLY A 77 6.29 0.13 2.41
CA GLY A 77 6.72 1.51 2.35
C GLY A 77 7.74 1.85 3.45
N ALA A 78 8.38 2.99 3.25
CA ALA A 78 9.28 3.61 4.20
C ALA A 78 8.93 5.11 4.32
N ALA A 79 9.21 5.69 5.49
CA ALA A 79 9.04 7.11 5.74
C ALA A 79 10.35 7.70 6.30
N SER A 80 10.52 9.01 6.14
CA SER A 80 11.61 9.77 6.72
C SER A 80 11.09 11.16 7.06
N LEU A 81 11.42 11.63 8.26
CA LEU A 81 11.13 12.98 8.73
C LEU A 81 12.44 13.74 8.83
N ASN A 82 12.75 14.57 7.84
CA ASN A 82 13.94 15.41 7.78
C ASN A 82 13.63 16.71 7.07
N ALA A 83 14.14 17.83 7.59
CA ALA A 83 14.08 19.10 6.88
C ALA A 83 14.73 18.97 5.48
N LEU A 84 14.14 19.61 4.47
CA LEU A 84 14.57 19.49 3.07
C LEU A 84 16.09 19.67 2.90
N LEU A 85 16.65 20.72 3.48
CA LEU A 85 18.08 21.06 3.37
C LEU A 85 19.01 20.06 4.09
N LEU A 86 18.46 19.23 4.97
CA LEU A 86 19.20 18.21 5.74
C LEU A 86 18.95 16.79 5.24
N THR A 87 18.12 16.62 4.23
CA THR A 87 17.79 15.30 3.67
C THR A 87 18.87 14.85 2.68
N PRO A 88 19.63 13.78 2.97
CA PRO A 88 20.58 13.25 2.00
C PRO A 88 19.87 12.74 0.74
N GLY A 89 20.49 12.92 -0.44
CA GLY A 89 19.96 12.40 -1.70
C GLY A 89 19.69 10.90 -1.67
N SER A 90 20.55 10.13 -0.99
CA SER A 90 20.37 8.67 -0.81
C SER A 90 19.11 8.29 -0.04
N VAL A 91 18.63 9.15 0.87
CA VAL A 91 17.33 8.95 1.55
C VAL A 91 16.19 9.15 0.56
N ALA A 92 16.24 10.20 -0.25
CA ALA A 92 15.22 10.45 -1.28
C ALA A 92 15.17 9.29 -2.31
N GLU A 93 16.34 8.84 -2.78
CA GLU A 93 16.44 7.68 -3.67
C GLU A 93 15.85 6.40 -3.04
N SER A 94 16.18 6.13 -1.77
CA SER A 94 15.67 4.96 -1.05
C SER A 94 14.15 5.00 -0.93
N LEU A 95 13.57 6.16 -0.61
CA LEU A 95 12.11 6.33 -0.51
C LEU A 95 11.44 6.13 -1.87
N MET A 96 12.01 6.67 -2.95
CA MET A 96 11.50 6.44 -4.32
C MET A 96 11.59 4.97 -4.71
N ARG A 97 12.69 4.28 -4.39
CA ARG A 97 12.84 2.86 -4.68
C ARG A 97 11.79 2.00 -3.96
N VAL A 98 11.60 2.23 -2.66
CA VAL A 98 10.67 1.41 -1.88
C VAL A 98 9.22 1.77 -2.18
N ASN A 99 8.86 3.06 -2.08
CA ASN A 99 7.46 3.49 -2.13
C ASN A 99 6.90 3.49 -3.55
N TYR A 100 7.67 4.02 -4.52
CA TYR A 100 7.21 4.15 -5.91
C TYR A 100 7.60 2.94 -6.76
N LEU A 101 8.90 2.62 -6.89
CA LEU A 101 9.32 1.51 -7.75
C LEU A 101 8.80 0.17 -7.22
N GLY A 102 8.76 -0.03 -5.88
CA GLY A 102 8.16 -1.24 -5.31
C GLY A 102 6.69 -1.41 -5.68
N ALA A 103 5.89 -0.35 -5.59
CA ALA A 103 4.49 -0.38 -6.03
C ALA A 103 4.36 -0.59 -7.54
N PHE A 104 5.22 0.06 -8.33
CA PHE A 104 5.26 -0.08 -9.79
C PHE A 104 5.56 -1.52 -10.23
N HIS A 105 6.59 -2.16 -9.68
CA HIS A 105 6.97 -3.53 -10.01
C HIS A 105 5.82 -4.51 -9.71
N CYS A 106 5.21 -4.38 -8.51
CA CYS A 106 4.09 -5.23 -8.12
C CYS A 106 2.86 -4.99 -9.01
N LEU A 107 2.50 -3.72 -9.26
CA LEU A 107 1.39 -3.37 -10.14
C LEU A 107 1.62 -3.90 -11.56
N GLN A 108 2.83 -3.75 -12.11
CA GLN A 108 3.16 -4.24 -13.46
C GLN A 108 3.06 -5.76 -13.55
N ALA A 109 3.62 -6.50 -12.58
CA ALA A 109 3.61 -7.95 -12.58
C ALA A 109 2.20 -8.51 -12.38
N VAL A 110 1.47 -8.03 -11.36
CA VAL A 110 0.10 -8.47 -11.03
C VAL A 110 -0.90 -7.97 -12.07
N GLY A 111 -0.75 -6.75 -12.56
CA GLY A 111 -1.59 -6.18 -13.61
C GLY A 111 -1.65 -7.05 -14.86
N LYS A 112 -0.51 -7.62 -15.30
CA LYS A 112 -0.46 -8.58 -16.41
C LYS A 112 -1.31 -9.83 -16.15
N VAL A 113 -1.38 -10.29 -14.91
CA VAL A 113 -2.22 -11.42 -14.49
C VAL A 113 -3.70 -11.01 -14.53
N MET A 114 -4.04 -9.88 -13.90
CA MET A 114 -5.42 -9.36 -13.81
C MET A 114 -6.01 -9.03 -15.18
N VAL A 115 -5.19 -8.47 -16.11
CA VAL A 115 -5.62 -8.21 -17.50
C VAL A 115 -6.03 -9.51 -18.22
N ARG A 116 -5.26 -10.60 -18.07
CA ARG A 116 -5.65 -11.91 -18.62
C ARG A 116 -6.92 -12.45 -17.97
N GLN A 117 -7.14 -12.16 -16.70
CA GLN A 117 -8.35 -12.54 -15.96
C GLN A 117 -9.56 -11.67 -16.31
N ARG A 118 -9.36 -10.52 -16.93
CA ARG A 118 -10.35 -9.46 -17.15
C ARG A 118 -11.04 -9.00 -15.86
N ALA A 119 -10.36 -9.11 -14.76
CA ALA A 119 -10.85 -8.70 -13.43
C ALA A 119 -9.69 -8.52 -12.45
N GLY A 120 -9.81 -7.58 -11.55
CA GLY A 120 -8.88 -7.36 -10.44
C GLY A 120 -9.05 -5.99 -9.81
N LEU A 121 -8.56 -5.86 -8.58
CA LEU A 121 -8.48 -4.60 -7.85
C LEU A 121 -7.06 -4.39 -7.35
N VAL A 122 -6.51 -3.23 -7.62
CA VAL A 122 -5.22 -2.79 -7.06
C VAL A 122 -5.47 -1.61 -6.12
N ILE A 123 -5.00 -1.73 -4.89
CA ILE A 123 -5.01 -0.66 -3.88
C ILE A 123 -3.57 -0.25 -3.62
N ASN A 124 -3.24 0.98 -3.93
CA ASN A 124 -1.96 1.59 -3.59
C ASN A 124 -2.12 2.41 -2.31
N LEU A 125 -1.33 2.14 -1.26
CA LEU A 125 -1.40 2.95 -0.06
C LEU A 125 -0.58 4.23 -0.22
N THR A 126 -1.26 5.36 -0.04
CA THR A 126 -0.68 6.70 0.00
C THR A 126 -0.84 7.31 1.41
N THR A 127 -0.79 8.61 1.55
CA THR A 127 -0.75 9.31 2.84
C THR A 127 -1.42 10.68 2.75
N VAL A 128 -2.04 11.12 3.84
CA VAL A 128 -2.56 12.48 4.01
C VAL A 128 -1.46 13.55 3.91
N ALA A 129 -0.18 13.15 4.07
CA ALA A 129 0.96 14.05 3.92
C ALA A 129 1.05 14.67 2.52
N VAL A 130 0.49 13.99 1.48
CA VAL A 130 0.49 14.51 0.10
C VAL A 130 -0.38 15.76 -0.02
N PRO A 131 -1.70 15.72 0.26
CA PRO A 131 -2.53 16.91 0.17
C PRO A 131 -2.17 17.99 1.20
N LEU A 132 -1.69 17.61 2.39
CA LEU A 132 -1.28 18.54 3.43
C LEU A 132 0.09 19.17 3.18
N SER A 133 0.88 18.64 2.24
CA SER A 133 2.26 19.14 1.95
C SER A 133 3.12 19.26 3.20
N LEU A 134 3.15 18.19 4.02
CA LEU A 134 3.74 18.24 5.37
C LEU A 134 5.23 18.63 5.37
N GLU A 135 5.56 19.62 6.16
CA GLU A 135 6.94 20.06 6.39
C GLU A 135 7.79 18.92 7.01
N GLY A 136 9.04 18.82 6.54
CA GLY A 136 9.97 17.79 6.98
C GLY A 136 9.78 16.44 6.27
N GLU A 137 8.84 16.32 5.35
CA GLU A 137 8.53 15.06 4.64
C GLU A 137 8.70 15.17 3.12
N ALA A 138 9.47 16.15 2.61
CA ALA A 138 9.55 16.44 1.18
C ALA A 138 9.84 15.21 0.31
N ALA A 139 10.84 14.39 0.65
CA ALA A 139 11.19 13.19 -0.10
C ALA A 139 10.11 12.08 0.03
N TYR A 140 9.51 11.94 1.21
CA TYR A 140 8.43 10.99 1.45
C TYR A 140 7.17 11.38 0.69
N VAL A 141 6.74 12.64 0.81
CA VAL A 141 5.59 13.21 0.08
C VAL A 141 5.77 13.05 -1.42
N ALA A 142 6.94 13.40 -1.97
CA ALA A 142 7.23 13.22 -3.39
C ALA A 142 7.08 11.76 -3.85
N SER A 143 7.60 10.80 -3.04
CA SER A 143 7.49 9.37 -3.38
C SER A 143 6.04 8.88 -3.36
N LYS A 144 5.20 9.38 -2.45
CA LYS A 144 3.78 9.02 -2.36
C LYS A 144 2.93 9.74 -3.40
N ALA A 145 3.24 10.98 -3.74
CA ALA A 145 2.62 11.69 -4.86
C ALA A 145 2.89 10.97 -6.20
N ALA A 146 4.08 10.40 -6.38
CA ALA A 146 4.39 9.56 -7.53
C ALA A 146 3.50 8.31 -7.61
N VAL A 147 3.17 7.69 -6.46
CA VAL A 147 2.23 6.56 -6.39
C VAL A 147 0.80 6.98 -6.78
N GLU A 148 0.35 8.17 -6.37
CA GLU A 148 -0.96 8.70 -6.78
C GLU A 148 -1.02 8.98 -8.27
N ALA A 149 0.04 9.55 -8.84
CA ALA A 149 0.13 9.75 -10.28
C ALA A 149 0.14 8.42 -11.05
N LEU A 150 0.92 7.42 -10.59
CA LEU A 150 0.92 6.06 -11.13
C LEU A 150 -0.50 5.46 -11.09
N THR A 151 -1.20 5.60 -9.98
CA THR A 151 -2.58 5.10 -9.80
C THR A 151 -3.51 5.66 -10.88
N LYS A 152 -3.48 6.98 -11.09
CA LYS A 152 -4.35 7.66 -12.05
C LYS A 152 -4.08 7.24 -13.50
N VAL A 153 -2.81 7.05 -13.87
CA VAL A 153 -2.43 6.59 -15.21
C VAL A 153 -2.79 5.12 -15.40
N ALA A 154 -2.37 4.26 -14.47
CA ALA A 154 -2.65 2.83 -14.54
C ALA A 154 -4.16 2.52 -14.57
N ALA A 155 -4.96 3.31 -13.84
CA ALA A 155 -6.41 3.18 -13.86
C ALA A 155 -6.98 3.38 -15.28
N LYS A 156 -6.52 4.41 -16.00
CA LYS A 156 -6.96 4.68 -17.39
C LYS A 156 -6.54 3.56 -18.35
N GLU A 157 -5.34 3.04 -18.19
CA GLU A 157 -4.79 1.99 -19.06
C GLU A 157 -5.45 0.64 -18.82
N LEU A 158 -5.79 0.32 -17.54
CA LEU A 158 -6.23 -1.02 -17.15
C LEU A 158 -7.76 -1.15 -17.00
N ALA A 159 -8.51 -0.05 -16.84
CA ALA A 159 -9.98 -0.10 -16.75
C ALA A 159 -10.65 -0.77 -17.96
N PRO A 160 -10.22 -0.54 -19.23
CA PRO A 160 -10.78 -1.25 -20.38
C PRO A 160 -10.56 -2.76 -20.34
N GLN A 161 -9.63 -3.23 -19.52
CA GLN A 161 -9.32 -4.64 -19.30
C GLN A 161 -10.02 -5.24 -18.06
N GLY A 162 -10.91 -4.48 -17.42
CA GLY A 162 -11.65 -4.95 -16.24
C GLY A 162 -10.85 -4.86 -14.93
N VAL A 163 -9.73 -4.13 -14.90
CA VAL A 163 -8.90 -3.97 -13.70
C VAL A 163 -9.09 -2.58 -13.13
N ARG A 164 -9.47 -2.50 -11.86
CA ARG A 164 -9.57 -1.23 -11.12
C ARG A 164 -8.28 -0.96 -10.37
N VAL A 165 -7.84 0.29 -10.38
CA VAL A 165 -6.64 0.74 -9.63
C VAL A 165 -7.01 2.00 -8.86
N VAL A 166 -6.80 2.00 -7.54
CA VAL A 166 -7.12 3.12 -6.66
C VAL A 166 -5.98 3.41 -5.69
N ALA A 167 -5.96 4.61 -5.12
CA ALA A 167 -5.07 4.93 -4.02
C ALA A 167 -5.88 5.28 -2.77
N LEU A 168 -5.44 4.74 -1.61
CA LEU A 168 -6.04 5.05 -0.31
C LEU A 168 -4.98 5.66 0.59
N GLY A 169 -5.22 6.89 1.03
CA GLY A 169 -4.34 7.66 1.88
C GLY A 169 -4.75 7.57 3.35
N LEU A 170 -3.76 7.34 4.21
CA LEU A 170 -3.95 7.25 5.64
C LEU A 170 -3.23 8.39 6.35
N GLY A 171 -3.81 8.84 7.45
CA GLY A 171 -3.12 9.62 8.47
C GLY A 171 -2.10 8.77 9.24
N PRO A 172 -1.49 9.34 10.29
CA PRO A 172 -0.64 8.58 11.18
C PRO A 172 -1.41 7.42 11.83
N VAL A 173 -0.94 6.19 11.61
CA VAL A 173 -1.44 4.98 12.29
C VAL A 173 -0.35 4.50 13.23
N ASP A 174 -0.70 4.12 14.46
CA ASP A 174 0.29 3.62 15.43
C ASP A 174 0.91 2.31 14.95
N THR A 175 2.02 2.47 14.26
CA THR A 175 2.83 1.39 13.71
C THR A 175 4.32 1.73 13.87
N ARG A 176 5.19 0.81 13.50
CA ARG A 176 6.64 1.09 13.52
C ARG A 176 7.02 2.29 12.63
N LEU A 177 6.23 2.57 11.60
CA LEU A 177 6.51 3.65 10.65
C LEU A 177 6.44 5.04 11.30
N THR A 178 5.54 5.23 12.27
CA THR A 178 5.28 6.50 12.94
C THR A 178 6.03 6.69 14.26
N ARG A 179 6.72 5.65 14.77
CA ARG A 179 7.40 5.69 16.08
C ARG A 179 8.47 6.78 16.24
N ALA A 180 9.09 7.17 15.14
CA ALA A 180 10.12 8.21 15.15
C ALA A 180 9.55 9.64 15.01
N VAL A 181 8.24 9.77 14.76
CA VAL A 181 7.58 11.07 14.60
C VAL A 181 7.25 11.64 15.97
N PRO A 182 7.63 12.89 16.31
CA PRO A 182 7.29 13.52 17.57
C PRO A 182 5.76 13.57 17.77
N LYS A 183 5.32 13.33 19.02
CA LYS A 183 3.89 13.31 19.35
C LYS A 183 3.18 14.61 18.94
N ALA A 184 3.78 15.77 19.22
CA ALA A 184 3.20 17.05 18.83
C ALA A 184 2.93 17.16 17.32
N LYS A 185 3.80 16.58 16.48
CA LYS A 185 3.60 16.56 15.03
C LYS A 185 2.49 15.60 14.63
N LEU A 186 2.37 14.45 15.31
CA LEU A 186 1.25 13.51 15.09
C LEU A 186 -0.08 14.17 15.47
N ASP A 187 -0.13 14.89 16.60
CA ASP A 187 -1.33 15.58 17.07
C ASP A 187 -1.75 16.70 16.09
N GLU A 188 -0.77 17.48 15.57
CA GLU A 188 -0.99 18.50 14.54
C GLU A 188 -1.62 17.88 13.26
N ILE A 189 -1.05 16.79 12.75
CA ILE A 189 -1.54 16.10 11.56
C ILE A 189 -2.95 15.57 11.80
N ASN A 190 -3.17 14.92 12.95
CA ASN A 190 -4.47 14.35 13.31
C ASN A 190 -5.55 15.42 13.43
N GLN A 191 -5.24 16.59 13.96
CA GLN A 191 -6.16 17.74 13.97
C GLN A 191 -6.47 18.24 12.57
N ALA A 192 -5.45 18.36 11.72
CA ALA A 192 -5.59 18.85 10.35
C ALA A 192 -6.51 17.96 9.48
N ILE A 193 -6.61 16.67 9.80
CA ILE A 193 -7.47 15.70 9.07
C ILE A 193 -8.79 15.40 9.80
N GLY A 194 -9.20 16.23 10.76
CA GLY A 194 -10.44 16.03 11.49
C GLY A 194 -10.47 14.79 12.43
N ARG A 195 -9.31 14.26 12.79
CA ARG A 195 -9.17 13.03 13.61
C ARG A 195 -8.31 13.26 14.87
N PRO A 196 -8.72 14.12 15.79
CA PRO A 196 -7.88 14.53 16.94
C PRO A 196 -7.47 13.36 17.85
N GLN A 197 -8.21 12.24 17.83
CA GLN A 197 -7.88 11.02 18.58
C GLN A 197 -6.88 10.10 17.83
N GLY A 198 -6.45 10.52 16.63
CA GLY A 198 -5.63 9.70 15.74
C GLY A 198 -6.43 8.64 14.99
N THR A 199 -5.71 7.76 14.31
CA THR A 199 -6.28 6.62 13.59
C THR A 199 -5.72 5.33 14.16
N SER A 200 -6.58 4.50 14.72
CA SER A 200 -6.18 3.17 15.18
C SER A 200 -5.86 2.24 14.01
N LEU A 201 -5.09 1.18 14.28
CA LEU A 201 -4.78 0.16 13.28
C LEU A 201 -6.07 -0.51 12.76
N THR A 202 -7.04 -0.76 13.64
CA THR A 202 -8.33 -1.35 13.27
C THR A 202 -9.13 -0.45 12.34
N GLU A 203 -9.25 0.84 12.63
CA GLU A 203 -9.94 1.80 11.75
C GLU A 203 -9.28 1.91 10.38
N ALA A 204 -7.94 1.89 10.33
CA ALA A 204 -7.22 1.91 9.06
C ALA A 204 -7.49 0.64 8.22
N VAL A 205 -7.52 -0.53 8.88
CA VAL A 205 -7.87 -1.80 8.24
C VAL A 205 -9.31 -1.76 7.74
N ASP A 206 -10.26 -1.37 8.59
CA ASP A 206 -11.68 -1.32 8.24
C ASP A 206 -11.95 -0.35 7.08
N PHE A 207 -11.29 0.81 7.07
CA PHE A 207 -11.36 1.73 5.93
C PHE A 207 -10.89 1.09 4.62
N ILE A 208 -9.71 0.46 4.61
CA ILE A 208 -9.18 -0.18 3.40
C ILE A 208 -10.10 -1.30 2.92
N LEU A 209 -10.58 -2.15 3.84
CA LEU A 209 -11.41 -3.29 3.48
C LEU A 209 -12.81 -2.87 3.02
N SER A 210 -13.37 -1.78 3.59
CA SER A 210 -14.66 -1.24 3.12
C SER A 210 -14.61 -0.83 1.64
N ARG A 211 -13.43 -0.41 1.15
CA ARG A 211 -13.26 0.01 -0.25
C ARG A 211 -13.07 -1.17 -1.21
N ILE A 212 -12.76 -2.38 -0.73
CA ILE A 212 -12.65 -3.58 -1.58
C ILE A 212 -14.01 -3.95 -2.19
N CYS A 213 -15.07 -3.87 -1.38
CA CYS A 213 -16.43 -4.23 -1.76
C CYS A 213 -17.29 -3.03 -2.19
N ALA A 214 -16.71 -1.82 -2.25
CA ALA A 214 -17.45 -0.61 -2.56
C ALA A 214 -17.78 -0.52 -4.06
N ASP A 215 -19.07 -0.47 -4.38
CA ASP A 215 -19.56 -0.32 -5.76
C ASP A 215 -19.32 1.09 -6.31
N ASP A 216 -19.23 2.09 -5.43
CA ASP A 216 -19.00 3.49 -5.75
C ASP A 216 -17.52 3.85 -5.98
N LEU A 217 -16.59 2.94 -5.68
CA LEU A 217 -15.16 3.16 -5.83
C LEU A 217 -14.74 3.21 -7.30
N GLN A 218 -14.56 4.41 -7.81
CA GLN A 218 -14.14 4.61 -9.19
C GLN A 218 -12.66 4.32 -9.40
N SER A 219 -12.32 3.67 -10.51
CA SER A 219 -10.91 3.47 -10.88
C SER A 219 -10.22 4.82 -11.12
N GLY A 220 -9.05 5.01 -10.54
CA GLY A 220 -8.29 6.26 -10.55
C GLY A 220 -8.58 7.17 -9.36
N ALA A 221 -9.54 6.81 -8.49
CA ALA A 221 -9.80 7.56 -7.27
C ALA A 221 -8.57 7.56 -6.34
N VAL A 222 -8.37 8.70 -5.68
CA VAL A 222 -7.47 8.86 -4.55
C VAL A 222 -8.34 9.31 -3.38
N GLU A 223 -8.53 8.44 -2.41
CA GLU A 223 -9.37 8.71 -1.25
C GLU A 223 -8.51 8.71 0.02
N TYR A 224 -8.89 9.54 0.98
CA TYR A 224 -8.16 9.67 2.24
C TYR A 224 -9.06 9.38 3.42
N LEU A 225 -8.50 8.74 4.44
CA LEU A 225 -9.16 8.55 5.72
C LEU A 225 -9.00 9.84 6.55
N GLY A 226 -10.00 10.68 6.52
CA GLY A 226 -10.05 11.98 7.21
C GLY A 226 -10.84 13.01 6.40
N GLU A 227 -10.99 14.20 6.97
CA GLU A 227 -11.64 15.35 6.34
C GLU A 227 -10.56 16.39 5.98
N PHE A 228 -10.66 17.01 4.79
CA PHE A 228 -9.71 18.01 4.29
C PHE A 228 -10.43 19.25 3.79
#